data_fa4d4a28f1670252a2c5a4ec3b172075
#
_entry.id   fa4d4a28f1670252a2c5a4ec3b172075
#
_cell.length_a   1.000
_cell.length_b   1.000
_cell.length_c   1.000
_cell.angle_alpha   90.00
_cell.angle_beta   90.00
_cell.angle_gamma   90.00
#
_symmetry.space_group_name_H-M   'P 1'
#
loop_
_entity.id
_entity.type
_entity.pdbx_description
1 polymer ?
#
loop_
_entity_poly.entity_id
_entity_poly.type
_entity_poly.pdbx_seq_one_letter_code
_entity_poly.pdbx_strand_id
1 'polypeptide(L)'
;MKIRKLIIGILLSVSGVVVAQENKVIKGFSGGMMVHSGYQYGCDNPFGLDISSPTFGIGGCAKLNLTDHFRTGFEGYFSTAPIKKGVESGSHNKLFWTGVLADWFWQHGKLIPYIGTTLGGGMETSFFMFEGDKHDWKLEGMTVLHKQPFFAIDPYVGVEYAVGKALRLTLKADWMLAINSDGLNRPMGPRVYFGFIFAH
;
A
#
# COMPACT_ATOMS: atom_id res chain seq x y z
N MET A 1 2.97 23.55 17.98
CA MET A 1 3.39 22.63 19.05
C MET A 1 3.22 21.14 18.71
N LYS A 2 2.26 20.73 17.88
CA LYS A 2 2.01 19.31 17.50
C LYS A 2 3.09 18.69 16.58
N ILE A 3 3.64 19.46 15.63
CA ILE A 3 4.64 18.98 14.65
C ILE A 3 5.99 18.66 15.33
N ARG A 4 6.42 19.46 16.31
CA ARG A 4 7.66 19.20 17.07
C ARG A 4 7.64 17.85 17.82
N LYS A 5 6.49 17.46 18.37
CA LYS A 5 6.33 16.18 19.08
C LYS A 5 6.38 14.99 18.12
N LEU A 6 5.86 15.15 16.89
CA LEU A 6 5.91 14.13 15.84
C LEU A 6 7.35 13.89 15.38
N ILE A 7 8.12 14.95 15.13
CA ILE A 7 9.53 14.85 14.71
C ILE A 7 10.39 14.19 15.79
N ILE A 8 10.16 14.52 17.07
CA ILE A 8 10.86 13.89 18.19
C ILE A 8 10.51 12.40 18.28
N GLY A 9 9.25 12.01 18.04
CA GLY A 9 8.82 10.61 18.01
C GLY A 9 9.52 9.81 16.90
N ILE A 10 9.66 10.38 15.71
CA ILE A 10 10.36 9.75 14.58
C ILE A 10 11.86 9.64 14.86
N LEU A 11 12.50 10.67 15.42
CA LEU A 11 13.92 10.65 15.81
C LEU A 11 14.21 9.63 16.91
N LEU A 12 13.32 9.47 17.88
CA LEU A 12 13.45 8.44 18.94
C LEU A 12 13.30 7.03 18.41
N SER A 13 12.43 6.80 17.40
CA SER A 13 12.30 5.49 16.75
C SER A 13 13.55 5.12 15.94
N VAL A 14 14.18 6.08 15.28
CA VAL A 14 15.44 5.85 14.54
C VAL A 14 16.60 5.55 15.48
N SER A 15 16.70 6.27 16.61
CA SER A 15 17.74 5.99 17.61
C SER A 15 17.58 4.63 18.29
N GLY A 16 16.34 4.17 18.50
CA GLY A 16 16.06 2.82 19.00
C GLY A 16 16.55 1.70 18.08
N VAL A 17 16.48 1.91 16.76
CA VAL A 17 16.98 0.95 15.76
C VAL A 17 18.52 0.84 15.81
N VAL A 18 19.23 1.95 16.01
CA VAL A 18 20.71 1.96 16.09
C VAL A 18 21.19 1.23 17.34
N VAL A 19 20.54 1.44 18.50
CA VAL A 19 20.89 0.75 19.74
C VAL A 19 20.60 -0.76 19.65
N ALA A 20 19.53 -1.16 18.95
CA ALA A 20 19.22 -2.57 18.76
C ALA A 20 20.26 -3.30 17.89
N GLN A 21 20.96 -2.59 17.01
CA GLN A 21 22.01 -3.16 16.17
C GLN A 21 23.28 -3.53 16.96
N GLU A 22 23.63 -2.76 17.99
CA GLU A 22 24.76 -3.08 18.88
C GLU A 22 24.54 -4.38 19.69
N ASN A 23 23.29 -4.68 20.03
CA ASN A 23 22.91 -5.86 20.82
C ASN A 23 22.57 -7.10 19.96
N LYS A 24 22.86 -7.12 18.65
CA LYS A 24 22.51 -8.22 17.71
C LYS A 24 21.02 -8.61 17.70
N VAL A 25 20.14 -7.73 18.12
CA VAL A 25 18.69 -7.96 18.07
C VAL A 25 18.20 -7.99 16.62
N ILE A 26 18.86 -7.25 15.71
CA ILE A 26 18.56 -7.25 14.29
C ILE A 26 19.52 -8.17 13.58
N LYS A 27 18.99 -9.25 12.98
CA LYS A 27 19.75 -10.25 12.22
C LYS A 27 19.99 -9.88 10.75
N GLY A 28 19.26 -8.91 10.24
CA GLY A 28 19.40 -8.43 8.86
C GLY A 28 18.37 -7.38 8.52
N PHE A 29 18.65 -6.72 7.40
CA PHE A 29 17.78 -5.71 6.82
C PHE A 29 17.46 -6.09 5.38
N SER A 30 16.25 -5.84 4.95
CA SER A 30 15.87 -5.97 3.54
C SER A 30 14.88 -4.90 3.15
N GLY A 31 14.90 -4.50 1.88
CA GLY A 31 13.97 -3.51 1.37
C GLY A 31 14.00 -3.44 -0.13
N GLY A 32 12.92 -2.99 -0.73
CA GLY A 32 12.82 -2.95 -2.18
C GLY A 32 11.54 -2.30 -2.68
N MET A 33 11.39 -2.39 -3.99
CA MET A 33 10.25 -1.82 -4.70
C MET A 33 9.47 -2.91 -5.42
N MET A 34 8.16 -2.69 -5.50
CA MET A 34 7.21 -3.59 -6.18
C MET A 34 6.21 -2.77 -6.98
N VAL A 35 5.86 -3.29 -8.15
CA VAL A 35 4.66 -2.88 -8.87
C VAL A 35 3.54 -3.86 -8.54
N HIS A 36 2.31 -3.39 -8.59
CA HIS A 36 1.17 -4.27 -8.36
C HIS A 36 0.04 -4.02 -9.33
N SER A 37 -0.73 -5.06 -9.52
CA SER A 37 -2.02 -5.03 -10.19
C SER A 37 -3.04 -5.77 -9.34
N GLY A 38 -4.29 -5.36 -9.42
CA GLY A 38 -5.35 -5.99 -8.65
C GLY A 38 -6.72 -5.52 -9.10
N TYR A 39 -7.70 -5.77 -8.26
CA TYR A 39 -9.05 -5.32 -8.47
C TYR A 39 -9.58 -4.68 -7.20
N GLN A 40 -10.08 -3.46 -7.32
CA GLN A 40 -10.76 -2.75 -6.26
C GLN A 40 -12.26 -2.97 -6.42
N TYR A 41 -12.89 -3.51 -5.38
CA TYR A 41 -14.35 -3.62 -5.33
C TYR A 41 -14.97 -2.27 -4.98
N GLY A 42 -16.15 -2.04 -5.55
CA GLY A 42 -16.87 -0.81 -5.46
C GLY A 42 -17.09 -0.34 -4.04
N CYS A 43 -16.96 0.94 -3.93
CA CYS A 43 -17.23 1.66 -2.71
C CYS A 43 -18.46 2.53 -2.97
N ASP A 44 -19.37 2.55 -2.04
CA ASP A 44 -20.43 3.54 -2.05
C ASP A 44 -19.79 4.93 -1.93
N ASN A 45 -20.13 5.82 -2.79
CA ASN A 45 -19.69 7.21 -2.76
C ASN A 45 -20.93 8.13 -2.72
N PRO A 46 -20.76 9.41 -2.39
CA PRO A 46 -21.88 10.35 -2.28
C PRO A 46 -22.72 10.49 -3.57
N PHE A 47 -22.20 10.00 -4.70
CA PHE A 47 -22.85 10.07 -6.02
C PHE A 47 -23.51 8.75 -6.44
N GLY A 48 -23.44 7.69 -5.62
CA GLY A 48 -23.98 6.36 -5.95
C GLY A 48 -23.31 5.67 -7.12
N LEU A 49 -22.05 6.06 -7.48
CA LEU A 49 -21.32 5.52 -8.60
C LEU A 49 -20.55 4.25 -8.21
N ASP A 50 -20.65 3.21 -9.03
CA ASP A 50 -19.84 2.00 -8.87
C ASP A 50 -18.41 2.26 -9.37
N ILE A 51 -17.46 2.30 -8.43
CA ILE A 51 -16.03 2.52 -8.71
C ILE A 51 -15.22 1.22 -8.77
N SER A 52 -15.90 0.07 -8.86
CA SER A 52 -15.22 -1.23 -9.03
C SER A 52 -14.41 -1.26 -10.31
N SER A 53 -13.10 -1.43 -10.21
CA SER A 53 -12.22 -1.44 -11.38
C SER A 53 -10.86 -2.10 -11.12
N PRO A 54 -10.16 -2.50 -12.21
CA PRO A 54 -8.76 -2.90 -12.11
C PRO A 54 -7.91 -1.76 -11.52
N THR A 55 -7.01 -2.10 -10.63
CA THR A 55 -6.08 -1.15 -10.01
C THR A 55 -4.64 -1.52 -10.36
N PHE A 56 -3.82 -0.48 -10.52
CA PHE A 56 -2.39 -0.60 -10.78
C PHE A 56 -1.63 0.36 -9.87
N GLY A 57 -0.44 -0.04 -9.46
CA GLY A 57 0.33 0.82 -8.61
C GLY A 57 1.76 0.39 -8.41
N ILE A 58 2.45 1.21 -7.60
CA ILE A 58 3.85 1.03 -7.25
C ILE A 58 4.04 1.38 -5.78
N GLY A 59 4.99 0.73 -5.16
CA GLY A 59 5.38 1.00 -3.80
C GLY A 59 6.60 0.22 -3.39
N GLY A 60 6.76 0.04 -2.09
CA GLY A 60 7.92 -0.68 -1.58
C GLY A 60 7.78 -1.02 -0.11
N CYS A 61 8.76 -1.76 0.37
CA CYS A 61 8.85 -2.13 1.77
C CYS A 61 10.28 -2.04 2.30
N ALA A 62 10.37 -1.90 3.61
CA ALA A 62 11.60 -2.02 4.37
C ALA A 62 11.34 -2.97 5.54
N LYS A 63 12.15 -4.02 5.67
CA LYS A 63 11.96 -5.10 6.63
C LYS A 63 13.20 -5.32 7.47
N LEU A 64 13.02 -5.62 8.73
CA LEU A 64 14.03 -5.99 9.70
C LEU A 64 13.82 -7.44 10.13
N ASN A 65 14.83 -8.28 10.01
CA ASN A 65 14.81 -9.64 10.52
C ASN A 65 15.11 -9.61 12.01
N LEU A 66 14.11 -9.91 12.84
CA LEU A 66 14.26 -9.98 14.28
C LEU A 66 14.68 -11.38 14.72
N THR A 67 14.21 -12.41 14.02
CA THR A 67 14.60 -13.80 14.25
C THR A 67 14.91 -14.50 12.92
N ASP A 68 15.22 -15.79 12.95
CA ASP A 68 15.45 -16.59 11.75
C ASP A 68 14.17 -16.85 10.94
N HIS A 69 13.01 -16.53 11.51
CA HIS A 69 11.71 -16.79 10.91
C HIS A 69 10.76 -15.61 10.97
N PHE A 70 11.07 -14.54 11.68
CA PHE A 70 10.17 -13.42 11.89
C PHE A 70 10.79 -12.10 11.46
N ARG A 71 10.01 -11.33 10.67
CA ARG A 71 10.36 -10.00 10.20
C ARG A 71 9.27 -9.01 10.56
N THR A 72 9.68 -7.78 10.79
CA THR A 72 8.78 -6.63 10.90
C THR A 72 9.32 -5.48 10.07
N GLY A 73 8.50 -4.49 9.80
CA GLY A 73 8.93 -3.34 9.02
C GLY A 73 7.78 -2.45 8.59
N PHE A 74 8.01 -1.74 7.49
CA PHE A 74 7.05 -0.82 6.92
C PHE A 74 6.89 -1.09 5.44
N GLU A 75 5.69 -0.86 4.94
CA GLU A 75 5.43 -0.83 3.51
C GLU A 75 4.47 0.31 3.16
N GLY A 76 4.51 0.74 1.89
CA GLY A 76 3.60 1.76 1.41
C GLY A 76 3.48 1.74 -0.10
N TYR A 77 2.28 2.05 -0.59
CA TYR A 77 1.92 1.94 -2.00
C TYR A 77 1.03 3.07 -2.46
N PHE A 78 1.20 3.41 -3.72
CA PHE A 78 0.29 4.24 -4.49
C PHE A 78 -0.41 3.37 -5.53
N SER A 79 -1.72 3.50 -5.63
CA SER A 79 -2.52 2.81 -6.62
C SER A 79 -3.40 3.79 -7.37
N THR A 80 -3.75 3.44 -8.60
CA THR A 80 -4.74 4.16 -9.38
C THR A 80 -5.71 3.17 -10.01
N ALA A 81 -6.98 3.57 -10.08
CA ALA A 81 -8.06 2.78 -10.64
C ALA A 81 -8.95 3.69 -11.51
N PRO A 82 -9.15 3.40 -12.82
CA PRO A 82 -10.01 4.20 -13.67
C PRO A 82 -11.48 4.01 -13.27
N ILE A 83 -12.24 5.09 -13.24
CA ILE A 83 -13.70 5.05 -13.05
C ILE A 83 -14.34 5.10 -14.44
N LYS A 84 -15.18 4.10 -14.78
CA LYS A 84 -15.68 3.92 -16.16
C LYS A 84 -17.18 4.14 -16.30
N LYS A 85 -17.95 4.14 -15.21
CA LYS A 85 -19.41 4.20 -15.26
C LYS A 85 -19.92 5.52 -14.68
N GLY A 86 -20.79 6.19 -15.43
CA GLY A 86 -21.51 7.38 -14.96
C GLY A 86 -20.68 8.67 -14.90
N VAL A 87 -19.49 8.68 -15.48
CA VAL A 87 -18.56 9.82 -15.47
C VAL A 87 -17.81 9.91 -16.81
N GLU A 88 -17.28 11.09 -17.10
CA GLU A 88 -16.45 11.33 -18.28
C GLU A 88 -15.09 10.61 -18.21
N SER A 89 -14.53 10.41 -19.40
CA SER A 89 -13.18 9.89 -19.61
C SER A 89 -12.15 10.75 -18.88
N GLY A 90 -11.32 10.09 -18.05
CA GLY A 90 -10.33 10.77 -17.18
C GLY A 90 -10.66 10.70 -15.68
N SER A 91 -11.88 10.32 -15.33
CA SER A 91 -12.24 10.06 -13.94
C SER A 91 -11.46 8.88 -13.39
N HIS A 92 -10.86 9.05 -12.22
CA HIS A 92 -10.02 8.01 -11.62
C HIS A 92 -10.01 8.10 -10.10
N ASN A 93 -9.76 6.97 -9.48
CA ASN A 93 -9.52 6.85 -8.05
C ASN A 93 -8.03 6.68 -7.80
N LYS A 94 -7.49 7.40 -6.81
CA LYS A 94 -6.13 7.25 -6.31
C LYS A 94 -6.18 6.77 -4.87
N LEU A 95 -5.39 5.77 -4.59
CA LEU A 95 -5.23 5.20 -3.27
C LEU A 95 -3.77 5.34 -2.86
N PHE A 96 -3.54 5.97 -1.72
CA PHE A 96 -2.26 5.94 -1.01
C PHE A 96 -2.46 5.24 0.32
N TRP A 97 -1.61 4.28 0.65
CA TRP A 97 -1.63 3.66 1.95
C TRP A 97 -0.24 3.25 2.41
N THR A 98 -0.05 3.16 3.73
CA THR A 98 1.18 2.74 4.37
C THR A 98 0.86 2.06 5.69
N GLY A 99 1.73 1.16 6.13
CA GLY A 99 1.52 0.46 7.38
C GLY A 99 2.75 -0.25 7.92
N VAL A 100 2.60 -0.76 9.12
CA VAL A 100 3.57 -1.63 9.78
C VAL A 100 3.26 -3.05 9.37
N LEU A 101 4.24 -3.75 8.84
CA LEU A 101 4.13 -5.15 8.46
C LEU A 101 4.79 -6.07 9.49
N ALA A 102 4.27 -7.28 9.57
CA ALA A 102 4.87 -8.39 10.29
C ALA A 102 4.67 -9.67 9.48
N ASP A 103 5.75 -10.40 9.21
CA ASP A 103 5.67 -11.65 8.49
C ASP A 103 6.50 -12.77 9.12
N TRP A 104 6.03 -13.99 8.89
CA TRP A 104 6.74 -15.21 9.18
C TRP A 104 7.28 -15.80 7.89
N PHE A 105 8.55 -16.15 7.83
CA PHE A 105 9.21 -16.67 6.63
C PHE A 105 9.97 -17.97 6.89
N TRP A 106 10.14 -18.76 5.85
CA TRP A 106 10.90 -20.00 5.88
C TRP A 106 11.95 -19.99 4.78
N GLN A 107 13.19 -20.25 5.12
CA GLN A 107 14.26 -20.29 4.14
C GLN A 107 14.47 -21.73 3.64
N HIS A 108 14.16 -21.96 2.37
CA HIS A 108 14.38 -23.25 1.68
C HIS A 108 15.32 -23.03 0.50
N GLY A 109 16.63 -23.00 0.79
CA GLY A 109 17.64 -22.72 -0.22
C GLY A 109 17.49 -21.31 -0.81
N LYS A 110 17.16 -21.23 -2.10
CA LYS A 110 16.92 -19.95 -2.79
C LYS A 110 15.47 -19.44 -2.68
N LEU A 111 14.55 -20.28 -2.27
CA LEU A 111 13.14 -19.93 -2.10
C LEU A 111 12.87 -19.56 -0.64
N ILE A 112 12.17 -18.45 -0.44
CA ILE A 112 11.82 -17.91 0.88
C ILE A 112 10.33 -17.59 0.86
N PRO A 113 9.45 -18.60 1.07
CA PRO A 113 8.04 -18.33 1.25
C PRO A 113 7.78 -17.59 2.56
N TYR A 114 6.75 -16.75 2.56
CA TYR A 114 6.36 -15.97 3.73
C TYR A 114 4.84 -15.75 3.78
N ILE A 115 4.34 -15.54 4.98
CA ILE A 115 2.97 -15.14 5.26
C ILE A 115 2.98 -14.04 6.30
N GLY A 116 2.11 -13.07 6.16
CA GLY A 116 2.09 -11.96 7.09
C GLY A 116 0.86 -11.09 6.98
N THR A 117 0.91 -9.98 7.67
CA THR A 117 -0.14 -8.96 7.62
C THR A 117 0.49 -7.58 7.79
N THR A 118 -0.14 -6.59 7.17
CA THR A 118 0.16 -5.18 7.38
C THR A 118 -1.03 -4.49 8.03
N LEU A 119 -0.74 -3.73 9.07
CA LEU A 119 -1.69 -2.87 9.74
C LEU A 119 -1.33 -1.42 9.45
N GLY A 120 -2.25 -0.69 8.88
CA GLY A 120 -1.95 0.67 8.47
C GLY A 120 -3.17 1.49 8.13
N GLY A 121 -2.94 2.53 7.37
CA GLY A 121 -3.99 3.39 6.91
C GLY A 121 -3.54 4.20 5.71
N GLY A 122 -4.49 4.87 5.12
CA GLY A 122 -4.26 5.63 3.91
C GLY A 122 -5.33 6.65 3.61
N MET A 123 -5.27 7.13 2.40
CA MET A 123 -6.24 8.07 1.86
C MET A 123 -6.65 7.65 0.47
N GLU A 124 -7.94 7.55 0.29
CA GLU A 124 -8.57 7.42 -1.01
C GLU A 124 -8.90 8.82 -1.53
N THR A 125 -8.65 9.05 -2.81
CA THR A 125 -8.94 10.31 -3.48
C THR A 125 -9.62 10.00 -4.81
N SER A 126 -10.90 10.29 -4.91
CA SER A 126 -11.69 10.10 -6.13
C SER A 126 -11.81 11.42 -6.88
N PHE A 127 -11.47 11.37 -8.16
CA PHE A 127 -11.63 12.46 -9.11
C PHE A 127 -12.79 12.11 -10.06
N PHE A 128 -13.87 12.83 -9.97
CA PHE A 128 -15.03 12.70 -10.84
C PHE A 128 -15.06 13.86 -11.83
N MET A 129 -15.12 13.55 -13.11
CA MET A 129 -15.34 14.51 -14.18
C MET A 129 -16.75 14.31 -14.73
N PHE A 130 -17.56 15.36 -14.73
CA PHE A 130 -18.91 15.35 -15.28
C PHE A 130 -18.91 16.18 -16.56
N GLU A 131 -19.71 15.76 -17.56
CA GLU A 131 -19.85 16.45 -18.82
C GLU A 131 -20.44 17.87 -18.58
N GLY A 132 -19.68 18.89 -18.95
CA GLY A 132 -20.16 20.26 -19.02
C GLY A 132 -20.90 20.50 -20.34
N ASP A 133 -21.79 21.47 -20.38
CA ASP A 133 -22.56 21.82 -21.58
C ASP A 133 -21.61 22.22 -22.71
N LYS A 134 -21.68 21.55 -23.86
CA LYS A 134 -20.76 21.69 -25.00
C LYS A 134 -20.84 23.05 -25.73
N HIS A 135 -21.68 23.98 -25.26
CA HIS A 135 -21.95 25.24 -25.95
C HIS A 135 -21.15 26.44 -25.45
N ASP A 136 -20.45 26.33 -24.34
CA ASP A 136 -19.59 27.41 -23.83
C ASP A 136 -18.12 27.01 -23.85
N TRP A 137 -17.27 27.87 -24.43
CA TRP A 137 -15.81 27.72 -24.50
C TRP A 137 -15.13 27.77 -23.09
N LYS A 138 -15.90 27.73 -22.05
CA LYS A 138 -15.44 27.56 -20.68
C LYS A 138 -15.31 26.07 -20.40
N LEU A 139 -14.11 25.66 -20.04
CA LEU A 139 -13.79 24.36 -19.43
C LEU A 139 -14.49 24.26 -18.05
N GLU A 140 -15.79 24.22 -18.05
CA GLU A 140 -16.60 23.96 -16.87
C GLU A 140 -17.01 22.49 -16.80
N GLY A 141 -16.02 21.60 -16.94
CA GLY A 141 -16.13 20.27 -16.39
C GLY A 141 -16.09 20.40 -14.87
N MET A 142 -17.19 20.10 -14.22
CA MET A 142 -17.23 20.10 -12.74
C MET A 142 -16.37 18.94 -12.24
N THR A 143 -15.17 19.24 -11.75
CA THR A 143 -14.29 18.25 -11.14
C THR A 143 -14.62 18.19 -9.65
N VAL A 144 -15.14 17.08 -9.20
CA VAL A 144 -15.37 16.84 -7.77
C VAL A 144 -14.25 16.01 -7.22
N LEU A 145 -13.60 16.53 -6.18
CA LEU A 145 -12.56 15.84 -5.43
C LEU A 145 -13.14 15.33 -4.11
N HIS A 146 -13.22 14.02 -3.96
CA HIS A 146 -13.61 13.39 -2.71
C HIS A 146 -12.40 12.71 -2.07
N LYS A 147 -12.09 13.05 -0.81
CA LYS A 147 -10.99 12.48 -0.04
C LYS A 147 -11.52 11.78 1.18
N GLN A 148 -11.09 10.55 1.38
CA GLN A 148 -11.53 9.73 2.51
C GLN A 148 -10.35 8.99 3.13
N PRO A 149 -10.04 9.24 4.42
CA PRO A 149 -9.07 8.44 5.15
C PRO A 149 -9.67 7.08 5.50
N PHE A 150 -8.83 6.05 5.56
CA PHE A 150 -9.22 4.71 5.98
C PHE A 150 -8.12 4.06 6.81
N PHE A 151 -8.50 3.08 7.61
CA PHE A 151 -7.61 2.12 8.23
C PHE A 151 -7.70 0.79 7.49
N ALA A 152 -6.59 0.07 7.35
CA ALA A 152 -6.56 -1.19 6.63
C ALA A 152 -5.82 -2.28 7.41
N ILE A 153 -6.36 -3.49 7.26
CA ILE A 153 -5.70 -4.75 7.59
C ILE A 153 -5.45 -5.45 6.27
N ASP A 154 -4.22 -5.83 6.00
CA ASP A 154 -3.80 -6.37 4.73
C ASP A 154 -3.06 -7.69 4.92
N PRO A 155 -3.78 -8.83 5.06
CA PRO A 155 -3.18 -10.14 5.07
C PRO A 155 -2.57 -10.48 3.71
N TYR A 156 -1.37 -11.08 3.72
CA TYR A 156 -0.66 -11.42 2.51
C TYR A 156 0.12 -12.74 2.61
N VAL A 157 0.38 -13.31 1.46
CA VAL A 157 1.31 -14.42 1.26
C VAL A 157 2.26 -14.07 0.14
N GLY A 158 3.45 -14.64 0.16
CA GLY A 158 4.39 -14.40 -0.93
C GLY A 158 5.58 -15.33 -0.91
N VAL A 159 6.43 -15.13 -1.91
CA VAL A 159 7.70 -15.85 -2.05
C VAL A 159 8.78 -14.90 -2.55
N GLU A 160 9.95 -14.99 -1.96
CA GLU A 160 11.16 -14.34 -2.45
C GLU A 160 12.07 -15.42 -3.07
N TYR A 161 12.68 -15.11 -4.19
CA TYR A 161 13.67 -15.94 -4.85
C TYR A 161 15.03 -15.24 -4.85
N ALA A 162 16.03 -15.83 -4.19
CA ALA A 162 17.37 -15.28 -4.11
C ALA A 162 18.11 -15.48 -5.44
N VAL A 163 18.25 -14.40 -6.22
CA VAL A 163 19.01 -14.38 -7.47
C VAL A 163 20.51 -14.29 -7.18
N GLY A 164 20.88 -13.60 -6.12
CA GLY A 164 22.26 -13.41 -5.70
C GLY A 164 22.37 -13.26 -4.18
N LYS A 165 23.53 -12.83 -3.72
CA LYS A 165 23.77 -12.66 -2.26
C LYS A 165 22.90 -11.56 -1.66
N ALA A 166 22.67 -10.48 -2.40
CA ALA A 166 21.93 -9.31 -1.91
C ALA A 166 20.61 -9.05 -2.65
N LEU A 167 20.38 -9.67 -3.81
CA LEU A 167 19.20 -9.41 -4.64
C LEU A 167 18.24 -10.58 -4.59
N ARG A 168 16.97 -10.28 -4.32
CA ARG A 168 15.85 -11.22 -4.36
C ARG A 168 14.75 -10.66 -5.26
N LEU A 169 14.13 -11.52 -6.06
CA LEU A 169 12.85 -11.23 -6.70
C LEU A 169 11.73 -11.62 -5.76
N THR A 170 10.67 -10.85 -5.72
CA THR A 170 9.52 -11.13 -4.86
C THR A 170 8.22 -11.17 -5.66
N LEU A 171 7.38 -12.13 -5.31
CA LEU A 171 5.99 -12.23 -5.72
C LEU A 171 5.15 -12.26 -4.44
N LYS A 172 4.22 -11.31 -4.28
CA LYS A 172 3.32 -11.19 -3.13
C LYS A 172 1.89 -11.13 -3.62
N ALA A 173 0.98 -11.76 -2.92
CA ALA A 173 -0.46 -11.59 -3.10
C ALA A 173 -1.08 -11.17 -1.77
N ASP A 174 -1.96 -10.20 -1.80
CA ASP A 174 -2.68 -9.71 -0.63
C ASP A 174 -4.18 -9.55 -0.88
N TRP A 175 -4.90 -9.32 0.19
CA TRP A 175 -6.29 -8.93 0.17
C TRP A 175 -6.53 -7.78 1.14
N MET A 176 -6.54 -6.56 0.62
CA MET A 176 -6.79 -5.39 1.45
C MET A 176 -8.20 -5.39 2.02
N LEU A 177 -8.30 -5.23 3.32
CA LEU A 177 -9.53 -5.05 4.08
C LEU A 177 -9.49 -3.66 4.72
N ALA A 178 -10.13 -2.69 4.08
CA ALA A 178 -10.20 -1.34 4.63
C ALA A 178 -11.41 -1.18 5.56
N ILE A 179 -11.21 -0.43 6.63
CA ILE A 179 -12.23 -0.09 7.62
C ILE A 179 -12.30 1.43 7.68
N ASN A 180 -13.51 1.97 7.58
CA ASN A 180 -13.75 3.39 7.69
C ASN A 180 -14.75 3.67 8.82
N SER A 181 -14.67 4.86 9.43
CA SER A 181 -15.56 5.30 10.49
C SER A 181 -17.04 5.37 10.05
N ASP A 182 -17.28 5.71 8.79
CA ASP A 182 -18.66 5.95 8.29
C ASP A 182 -19.30 4.71 7.65
N GLY A 183 -18.58 3.59 7.60
CA GLY A 183 -19.11 2.29 7.13
C GLY A 183 -19.39 2.17 5.63
N LEU A 184 -19.25 3.23 4.86
CA LEU A 184 -19.77 3.31 3.50
C LEU A 184 -18.71 3.06 2.40
N ASN A 185 -17.49 3.54 2.52
CA ASN A 185 -16.50 3.42 1.44
C ASN A 185 -15.26 2.70 1.89
N ARG A 186 -14.96 1.56 1.27
CA ARG A 186 -13.84 0.71 1.66
C ARG A 186 -13.10 0.23 0.44
N PRO A 187 -11.90 0.75 0.15
CA PRO A 187 -11.08 0.14 -0.86
C PRO A 187 -10.72 -1.28 -0.40
N MET A 188 -11.29 -2.28 -1.03
CA MET A 188 -11.05 -3.69 -0.75
C MET A 188 -10.74 -4.43 -2.03
N GLY A 189 -9.96 -5.49 -1.93
CA GLY A 189 -9.78 -6.39 -3.05
C GLY A 189 -8.42 -7.05 -3.10
N PRO A 190 -8.30 -8.06 -3.98
CA PRO A 190 -7.06 -8.78 -4.20
C PRO A 190 -6.08 -7.97 -5.01
N ARG A 191 -4.79 -8.08 -4.66
CA ARG A 191 -3.69 -7.50 -5.42
C ARG A 191 -2.55 -8.50 -5.51
N VAL A 192 -1.83 -8.44 -6.61
CA VAL A 192 -0.61 -9.22 -6.84
C VAL A 192 0.54 -8.25 -7.11
N TYR A 193 1.65 -8.48 -6.46
CA TYR A 193 2.84 -7.65 -6.51
C TYR A 193 4.00 -8.42 -7.09
N PHE A 194 4.78 -7.77 -7.92
CA PHE A 194 6.04 -8.27 -8.41
C PHE A 194 7.12 -7.19 -8.26
N GLY A 195 8.30 -7.57 -7.82
CA GLY A 195 9.38 -6.62 -7.64
C GLY A 195 10.68 -7.25 -7.19
N PHE A 196 11.54 -6.40 -6.66
CA PHE A 196 12.84 -6.81 -6.15
C PHE A 196 13.07 -6.28 -4.74
N ILE A 197 13.83 -7.04 -3.98
CA ILE A 197 14.24 -6.74 -2.61
C ILE A 197 15.74 -6.89 -2.52
N PHE A 198 16.40 -5.90 -1.96
CA PHE A 198 17.79 -5.98 -1.52
C PHE A 198 17.83 -6.46 -0.07
N ALA A 199 18.67 -7.44 0.22
CA ALA A 199 18.84 -8.02 1.55
C ALA A 199 20.31 -7.97 1.98
N HIS A 200 20.55 -7.57 3.22
CA HIS A 200 21.86 -7.48 3.86
C HIS A 200 21.90 -8.20 5.19
#